data_2fba4eff53404f0b5eac34eaf9cc37f5
#
_entry.id   2fba4eff53404f0b5eac34eaf9cc37f5
#
_cell.length_a   1.000
_cell.length_b   1.000
_cell.length_c   1.000
_cell.angle_alpha   90.00
_cell.angle_beta   90.00
_cell.angle_gamma   90.00
#
_symmetry.space_group_name_H-M   'P 1'
#
loop_
_entity.id
_entity.type
_entity.pdbx_description
1 polymer ?
#
loop_
_entity_poly.entity_id
_entity_poly.type
_entity_poly.pdbx_seq_one_letter_code
_entity_poly.pdbx_strand_id
1 'polypeptide(L)'
;RIILLFFLGWILGLNKNLLPENSLGFELTGKGIILILGGIFLIYKSTTEIHHKITGDDDEFNADKSEVKSAFVSVLFQIALLNLVFSFDSILTAIGIVKEIPVMILAVILSMLVMMKFTDPVSKIVNKYPSLQILALSFLIMIGVTLIMEGFGREVEKMFIYVSVAFSFIVELLNIRFRKKNKNQ
;
A
#
# COMPACT_ATOMS: atom_id res chain seq x y z
N ARG A 1 10.13 -0.39 -9.59
CA ARG A 1 11.01 -0.56 -8.41
C ARG A 1 12.49 -0.49 -8.77
N ILE A 2 12.97 -1.18 -9.81
CA ILE A 2 14.39 -1.15 -10.24
C ILE A 2 14.78 0.27 -10.70
N ILE A 3 13.91 0.95 -11.46
CA ILE A 3 14.14 2.34 -11.89
C ILE A 3 14.30 3.26 -10.66
N LEU A 4 13.48 3.09 -9.64
CA LEU A 4 13.58 3.86 -8.40
C LEU A 4 14.91 3.59 -7.67
N LEU A 5 15.44 2.36 -7.70
CA LEU A 5 16.77 2.05 -7.15
C LEU A 5 17.89 2.79 -7.88
N PHE A 6 17.79 2.95 -9.20
CA PHE A 6 18.77 3.73 -9.96
C PHE A 6 18.72 5.23 -9.64
N PHE A 7 17.53 5.73 -9.29
CA PHE A 7 17.35 7.11 -8.81
C PHE A 7 17.67 7.29 -7.31
N LEU A 8 18.31 6.29 -6.69
CA LEU A 8 18.64 6.26 -5.28
C LEU A 8 19.38 7.55 -4.81
N GLY A 9 20.37 8.00 -5.58
CA GLY A 9 21.11 9.22 -5.25
C GLY A 9 20.23 10.46 -5.22
N TRP A 10 19.22 10.53 -6.09
CA TRP A 10 18.23 11.59 -6.12
C TRP A 10 17.28 11.50 -4.89
N ILE A 11 16.81 10.29 -4.58
CA ILE A 11 15.94 10.02 -3.40
C ILE A 11 16.65 10.42 -2.12
N LEU A 12 17.94 10.10 -1.96
CA LEU A 12 18.73 10.50 -0.80
C LEU A 12 18.92 12.03 -0.73
N GLY A 13 18.95 12.71 -1.87
CA GLY A 13 18.97 14.17 -1.94
C GLY A 13 17.70 14.85 -1.42
N LEU A 14 16.55 14.13 -1.45
CA LEU A 14 15.28 14.61 -0.91
C LEU A 14 15.22 14.65 0.64
N ASN A 15 16.20 14.07 1.32
CA ASN A 15 16.33 14.15 2.79
C ASN A 15 16.81 15.52 3.29
N LYS A 16 17.08 16.48 2.40
CA LYS A 16 17.39 17.86 2.82
C LYS A 16 16.12 18.55 3.31
N ASN A 17 16.22 19.17 4.49
CA ASN A 17 15.13 19.97 5.04
C ASN A 17 14.79 21.10 4.08
N LEU A 18 13.53 21.19 3.69
CA LEU A 18 13.00 22.23 2.80
C LEU A 18 12.62 23.51 3.56
N LEU A 19 12.41 23.39 4.88
CA LEU A 19 12.05 24.49 5.76
C LEU A 19 13.15 24.72 6.80
N PRO A 20 13.42 25.98 7.21
CA PRO A 20 14.33 26.27 8.30
C PRO A 20 13.80 25.65 9.60
N GLU A 21 14.70 25.07 10.36
CA GLU A 21 14.54 24.19 11.55
C GLU A 21 13.60 24.71 12.66
N ASN A 22 13.14 25.95 12.62
CA ASN A 22 12.48 26.61 13.73
C ASN A 22 11.03 27.05 13.52
N SER A 23 10.38 26.73 12.39
CA SER A 23 9.10 27.37 12.08
C SER A 23 7.84 26.59 12.51
N LEU A 24 7.87 25.25 12.60
CA LEU A 24 6.65 24.46 12.81
C LEU A 24 6.81 23.22 13.71
N GLY A 25 7.99 22.95 14.30
CA GLY A 25 8.22 21.82 15.20
C GLY A 25 8.24 20.43 14.50
N PHE A 26 8.33 20.40 13.17
CA PHE A 26 8.52 19.19 12.38
C PHE A 26 9.39 19.47 11.15
N GLU A 27 10.18 18.48 10.76
CA GLU A 27 11.10 18.56 9.62
C GLU A 27 10.39 18.12 8.34
N LEU A 28 9.95 19.07 7.52
CA LEU A 28 9.43 18.77 6.17
C LEU A 28 10.58 18.58 5.20
N THR A 29 10.83 17.32 4.85
CA THR A 29 11.77 16.94 3.79
C THR A 29 11.02 16.69 2.49
N GLY A 30 11.72 16.71 1.34
CA GLY A 30 11.12 16.28 0.06
C GLY A 30 10.58 14.84 0.12
N LYS A 31 11.26 13.96 0.87
CA LYS A 31 10.78 12.62 1.22
C LYS A 31 9.45 12.70 1.97
N GLY A 32 9.36 13.53 3.00
CA GLY A 32 8.18 13.69 3.84
C GLY A 32 6.95 14.09 3.02
N ILE A 33 7.10 15.01 2.07
CA ILE A 33 6.00 15.43 1.19
C ILE A 33 5.47 14.25 0.36
N ILE A 34 6.36 13.44 -0.23
CA ILE A 34 5.94 12.26 -1.02
C ILE A 34 5.19 11.26 -0.15
N LEU A 35 5.66 11.01 1.08
CA LEU A 35 5.01 10.10 2.02
C LEU A 35 3.64 10.63 2.47
N ILE A 36 3.51 11.91 2.77
CA ILE A 36 2.24 12.54 3.16
C ILE A 36 1.23 12.45 2.00
N LEU A 37 1.61 12.85 0.80
CA LEU A 37 0.72 12.79 -0.36
C LEU A 37 0.31 11.34 -0.68
N GLY A 38 1.25 10.40 -0.61
CA GLY A 38 0.99 8.98 -0.77
C GLY A 38 0.04 8.44 0.30
N GLY A 39 0.25 8.81 1.55
CA GLY A 39 -0.61 8.41 2.68
C GLY A 39 -2.03 8.96 2.56
N ILE A 40 -2.20 10.23 2.21
CA ILE A 40 -3.51 10.85 1.95
C ILE A 40 -4.22 10.13 0.81
N PHE A 41 -3.52 9.85 -0.29
CA PHE A 41 -4.07 9.12 -1.43
C PHE A 41 -4.54 7.72 -1.03
N LEU A 42 -3.75 6.98 -0.24
CA LEU A 42 -4.10 5.66 0.28
C LEU A 42 -5.37 5.69 1.12
N ILE A 43 -5.47 6.62 2.07
CA ILE A 43 -6.64 6.77 2.94
C ILE A 43 -7.88 7.09 2.10
N TYR A 44 -7.78 8.08 1.23
CA TYR A 44 -8.89 8.48 0.36
C TYR A 44 -9.38 7.31 -0.50
N LYS A 45 -8.47 6.65 -1.22
CA LYS A 45 -8.84 5.55 -2.12
C LYS A 45 -9.40 4.34 -1.38
N SER A 46 -8.79 3.96 -0.25
CA SER A 46 -9.27 2.83 0.55
C SER A 46 -10.63 3.09 1.16
N THR A 47 -10.88 4.32 1.65
CA THR A 47 -12.17 4.70 2.21
C THR A 47 -13.26 4.69 1.14
N THR A 48 -12.98 5.24 -0.04
CA THR A 48 -13.92 5.22 -1.17
C THR A 48 -14.24 3.79 -1.60
N GLU A 49 -13.24 2.93 -1.70
CA GLU A 49 -13.42 1.53 -2.09
C GLU A 49 -14.22 0.73 -1.06
N ILE A 50 -13.99 0.98 0.24
CA ILE A 50 -14.81 0.39 1.32
C ILE A 50 -16.26 0.88 1.20
N HIS A 51 -16.48 2.15 0.93
CA HIS A 51 -17.82 2.71 0.77
C HIS A 51 -18.57 2.01 -0.37
N HIS A 52 -17.98 1.93 -1.56
CA HIS A 52 -18.58 1.21 -2.71
C HIS A 52 -18.91 -0.25 -2.38
N LYS A 53 -18.02 -0.94 -1.68
CA LYS A 53 -18.25 -2.34 -1.27
C LYS A 53 -19.38 -2.53 -0.27
N ILE A 54 -19.64 -1.55 0.59
CA ILE A 54 -20.69 -1.63 1.61
C ILE A 54 -22.04 -1.18 1.03
N THR A 55 -22.04 -0.14 0.18
CA THR A 55 -23.27 0.43 -0.39
C THR A 55 -23.84 -0.44 -1.52
N GLY A 56 -23.01 -1.32 -2.11
CA GLY A 56 -23.44 -2.18 -3.23
C GLY A 56 -23.66 -1.40 -4.51
N ASP A 57 -23.21 -0.15 -4.58
CA ASP A 57 -23.15 0.62 -5.83
C ASP A 57 -22.00 0.05 -6.68
N ASP A 58 -22.16 -1.20 -7.11
CA ASP A 58 -21.52 -1.65 -8.32
C ASP A 58 -22.21 -0.85 -9.43
N ASP A 59 -21.60 0.24 -9.87
CA ASP A 59 -22.02 0.90 -11.09
C ASP A 59 -22.09 -0.20 -12.15
N GLU A 60 -23.31 -0.64 -12.47
CA GLU A 60 -23.59 -1.39 -13.69
C GLU A 60 -23.19 -0.47 -14.83
N PHE A 61 -21.92 -0.56 -15.19
CA PHE A 61 -21.37 0.09 -16.36
C PHE A 61 -22.08 -0.49 -17.59
N ASN A 62 -23.20 0.12 -17.94
CA ASN A 62 -23.65 0.16 -19.34
C ASN A 62 -22.67 1.06 -20.13
N ALA A 63 -21.40 0.71 -20.07
CA ALA A 63 -20.34 1.54 -20.60
C ALA A 63 -20.11 1.24 -22.06
N ASP A 64 -20.20 2.28 -22.86
CA ASP A 64 -19.65 2.33 -24.21
C ASP A 64 -18.18 1.90 -24.18
N LYS A 65 -17.69 1.25 -25.23
CA LYS A 65 -16.30 0.72 -25.31
C LYS A 65 -15.22 1.76 -25.02
N SER A 66 -15.52 3.06 -25.22
CA SER A 66 -14.64 4.18 -24.90
C SER A 66 -14.54 4.44 -23.39
N GLU A 67 -15.62 4.28 -22.64
CA GLU A 67 -15.67 4.46 -21.19
C GLU A 67 -14.96 3.33 -20.44
N VAL A 68 -15.11 2.08 -20.92
CA VAL A 68 -14.39 0.91 -20.39
C VAL A 68 -12.86 1.11 -20.51
N LYS A 69 -12.40 1.65 -21.66
CA LYS A 69 -10.97 1.92 -21.85
C LYS A 69 -10.44 3.03 -20.95
N SER A 70 -11.23 4.07 -20.73
CA SER A 70 -10.89 5.16 -19.81
C SER A 70 -10.85 4.69 -18.36
N ALA A 71 -11.83 3.89 -17.92
CA ALA A 71 -11.87 3.29 -16.59
C ALA A 71 -10.66 2.35 -16.36
N PHE A 72 -10.31 1.53 -17.34
CA PHE A 72 -9.14 0.65 -17.26
C PHE A 72 -7.83 1.43 -17.07
N VAL A 73 -7.62 2.49 -17.85
CA VAL A 73 -6.42 3.35 -17.73
C VAL A 73 -6.37 4.03 -16.36
N SER A 74 -7.51 4.50 -15.85
CA SER A 74 -7.60 5.11 -14.53
C SER A 74 -7.22 4.11 -13.41
N VAL A 75 -7.73 2.89 -13.46
CA VAL A 75 -7.39 1.84 -12.50
C VAL A 75 -5.92 1.47 -12.60
N LEU A 76 -5.37 1.34 -13.81
CA LEU A 76 -3.96 1.05 -14.02
C LEU A 76 -3.06 2.14 -13.42
N PHE A 77 -3.42 3.41 -13.63
CA PHE A 77 -2.70 4.55 -13.04
C PHE A 77 -2.75 4.53 -11.52
N GLN A 78 -3.92 4.23 -10.93
CA GLN A 78 -4.07 4.10 -9.48
C GLN A 78 -3.18 2.99 -8.90
N ILE A 79 -3.15 1.82 -9.55
CA ILE A 79 -2.29 0.70 -9.14
C ILE A 79 -0.82 1.08 -9.26
N ALA A 80 -0.43 1.77 -10.34
CA ALA A 80 0.94 2.24 -10.53
C ALA A 80 1.35 3.23 -9.45
N LEU A 81 0.47 4.16 -9.08
CA LEU A 81 0.71 5.14 -8.03
C LEU A 81 0.85 4.48 -6.65
N LEU A 82 -0.03 3.52 -6.31
CA LEU A 82 0.07 2.72 -5.09
C LEU A 82 1.41 1.97 -5.04
N ASN A 83 1.77 1.31 -6.15
CA ASN A 83 3.04 0.60 -6.24
C ASN A 83 4.25 1.53 -6.11
N LEU A 84 4.16 2.76 -6.61
CA LEU A 84 5.20 3.79 -6.47
C LEU A 84 5.39 4.17 -4.99
N VAL A 85 4.29 4.46 -4.28
CA VAL A 85 4.30 4.85 -2.85
C VAL A 85 4.92 3.74 -2.00
N PHE A 86 4.47 2.49 -2.16
CA PHE A 86 5.02 1.34 -1.43
C PHE A 86 6.47 1.03 -1.80
N SER A 87 6.84 1.26 -3.07
CA SER A 87 8.23 1.05 -3.50
C SER A 87 9.17 2.08 -2.90
N PHE A 88 8.70 3.31 -2.76
CA PHE A 88 9.47 4.39 -2.16
C PHE A 88 9.81 4.07 -0.69
N ASP A 89 8.80 3.69 0.10
CA ASP A 89 8.99 3.30 1.50
C ASP A 89 9.91 2.08 1.66
N SER A 90 9.68 1.02 0.86
CA SER A 90 10.49 -0.21 0.92
C SER A 90 11.95 0.02 0.51
N ILE A 91 12.22 0.88 -0.47
CA ILE A 91 13.57 1.23 -0.89
C ILE A 91 14.29 2.03 0.20
N LEU A 92 13.61 3.00 0.81
CA LEU A 92 14.19 3.77 1.92
C LEU A 92 14.56 2.89 3.11
N THR A 93 13.68 1.94 3.44
CA THR A 93 13.95 0.95 4.50
C THR A 93 15.14 0.06 4.13
N ALA A 94 15.21 -0.40 2.88
CA ALA A 94 16.29 -1.26 2.40
C ALA A 94 17.67 -0.55 2.43
N ILE A 95 17.72 0.74 2.08
CA ILE A 95 18.96 1.56 2.16
C ILE A 95 19.47 1.66 3.60
N GLY A 96 18.57 1.74 4.58
CA GLY A 96 18.94 1.77 5.99
C GLY A 96 19.58 0.47 6.48
N ILE A 97 19.28 -0.67 5.84
CA ILE A 97 19.74 -1.99 6.24
C ILE A 97 20.94 -2.45 5.41
N VAL A 98 20.91 -2.25 4.08
CA VAL A 98 21.90 -2.76 3.13
C VAL A 98 22.50 -1.61 2.33
N LYS A 99 23.84 -1.57 2.24
CA LYS A 99 24.56 -0.55 1.47
C LYS A 99 24.91 -0.99 0.05
N GLU A 100 24.76 -2.25 -0.26
CA GLU A 100 25.16 -2.83 -1.54
C GLU A 100 24.00 -2.88 -2.53
N ILE A 101 24.07 -2.06 -3.57
CA ILE A 101 23.05 -1.96 -4.63
C ILE A 101 22.75 -3.30 -5.32
N PRO A 102 23.74 -4.16 -5.66
CA PRO A 102 23.46 -5.46 -6.30
C PRO A 102 22.57 -6.38 -5.44
N VAL A 103 22.78 -6.37 -4.11
CA VAL A 103 21.96 -7.16 -3.17
C VAL A 103 20.53 -6.64 -3.15
N MET A 104 20.33 -5.33 -3.17
CA MET A 104 18.99 -4.72 -3.23
C MET A 104 18.27 -5.07 -4.53
N ILE A 105 18.95 -5.00 -5.68
CA ILE A 105 18.37 -5.37 -6.98
C ILE A 105 17.94 -6.84 -6.98
N LEU A 106 18.80 -7.74 -6.49
CA LEU A 106 18.48 -9.16 -6.41
C LEU A 106 17.27 -9.44 -5.50
N ALA A 107 17.22 -8.77 -4.34
CA ALA A 107 16.07 -8.87 -3.42
C ALA A 107 14.77 -8.39 -4.07
N VAL A 108 14.80 -7.27 -4.80
CA VAL A 108 13.63 -6.75 -5.53
C VAL A 108 13.19 -7.74 -6.62
N ILE A 109 14.09 -8.29 -7.42
CA ILE A 109 13.76 -9.27 -8.47
C ILE A 109 13.13 -10.52 -7.84
N LEU A 110 13.74 -11.08 -6.80
CA LEU A 110 13.21 -12.25 -6.10
C LEU A 110 11.82 -11.98 -5.51
N SER A 111 11.63 -10.84 -4.85
CA SER A 111 10.34 -10.47 -4.29
C SER A 111 9.25 -10.34 -5.36
N MET A 112 9.58 -9.79 -6.53
CA MET A 112 8.64 -9.67 -7.65
C MET A 112 8.26 -11.03 -8.23
N LEU A 113 9.20 -11.95 -8.36
CA LEU A 113 8.92 -13.33 -8.84
C LEU A 113 7.98 -14.07 -7.88
N VAL A 114 8.24 -13.96 -6.57
CA VAL A 114 7.36 -14.52 -5.54
C VAL A 114 5.96 -13.89 -5.62
N MET A 115 5.88 -12.56 -5.68
CA MET A 115 4.61 -11.85 -5.77
C MET A 115 3.81 -12.29 -7.02
N MET A 116 4.41 -12.35 -8.20
CA MET A 116 3.74 -12.81 -9.42
C MET A 116 3.20 -14.23 -9.29
N LYS A 117 3.98 -15.14 -8.69
CA LYS A 117 3.55 -16.53 -8.48
C LYS A 117 2.35 -16.66 -7.55
N PHE A 118 2.26 -15.80 -6.53
CA PHE A 118 1.19 -15.85 -5.53
C PHE A 118 0.01 -14.92 -5.83
N THR A 119 0.07 -14.06 -6.85
CA THR A 119 -0.99 -13.12 -7.20
C THR A 119 -2.31 -13.84 -7.48
N ASP A 120 -2.33 -14.87 -8.34
CA ASP A 120 -3.57 -15.57 -8.69
C ASP A 120 -4.22 -16.32 -7.52
N PRO A 121 -3.48 -17.11 -6.71
CA PRO A 121 -4.05 -17.76 -5.53
C PRO A 121 -4.62 -16.76 -4.53
N VAL A 122 -3.89 -15.68 -4.24
CA VAL A 122 -4.32 -14.64 -3.30
C VAL A 122 -5.56 -13.92 -3.81
N SER A 123 -5.57 -13.51 -5.09
CA SER A 123 -6.73 -12.86 -5.72
C SER A 123 -7.98 -13.72 -5.64
N LYS A 124 -7.87 -15.02 -5.94
CA LYS A 124 -9.01 -15.96 -5.83
C LYS A 124 -9.56 -16.04 -4.41
N ILE A 125 -8.71 -16.05 -3.39
CA ILE A 125 -9.13 -16.10 -1.98
C ILE A 125 -9.79 -14.79 -1.58
N VAL A 126 -9.18 -13.66 -1.90
CA VAL A 126 -9.70 -12.33 -1.57
C VAL A 126 -11.05 -12.06 -2.25
N ASN A 127 -11.19 -12.43 -3.53
CA ASN A 127 -12.45 -12.28 -4.26
C ASN A 127 -13.55 -13.21 -3.76
N LYS A 128 -13.19 -14.35 -3.18
CA LYS A 128 -14.16 -15.30 -2.60
C LYS A 128 -14.74 -14.83 -1.27
N TYR A 129 -14.02 -14.01 -0.51
CA TYR A 129 -14.39 -13.57 0.82
C TYR A 129 -14.37 -12.04 0.91
N PRO A 130 -15.53 -11.36 0.75
CA PRO A 130 -15.61 -9.89 0.80
C PRO A 130 -15.06 -9.28 2.10
N SER A 131 -15.18 -10.00 3.21
CA SER A 131 -14.61 -9.58 4.50
C SER A 131 -13.08 -9.43 4.46
N LEU A 132 -12.38 -10.28 3.70
CA LEU A 132 -10.94 -10.14 3.49
C LEU A 132 -10.59 -8.91 2.65
N GLN A 133 -11.46 -8.51 1.71
CA GLN A 133 -11.26 -7.29 0.93
C GLN A 133 -11.36 -6.05 1.82
N ILE A 134 -12.41 -5.98 2.67
CA ILE A 134 -12.59 -4.88 3.62
C ILE A 134 -11.43 -4.83 4.61
N LEU A 135 -10.98 -6.00 5.10
CA LEU A 135 -9.82 -6.10 5.99
C LEU A 135 -8.55 -5.55 5.32
N ALA A 136 -8.28 -5.95 4.07
CA ALA A 136 -7.12 -5.46 3.32
C ALA A 136 -7.18 -3.93 3.10
N LEU A 137 -8.36 -3.39 2.74
CA LEU A 137 -8.56 -1.95 2.58
C LEU A 137 -8.37 -1.20 3.90
N SER A 138 -8.83 -1.75 5.02
CA SER A 138 -8.61 -1.18 6.36
C SER A 138 -7.12 -1.11 6.71
N PHE A 139 -6.34 -2.11 6.30
CA PHE A 139 -4.88 -2.07 6.45
C PHE A 139 -4.22 -1.01 5.58
N LEU A 140 -4.73 -0.77 4.37
CA LEU A 140 -4.24 0.31 3.53
C LEU A 140 -4.47 1.69 4.18
N ILE A 141 -5.59 1.88 4.88
CA ILE A 141 -5.83 3.10 5.67
C ILE A 141 -4.78 3.24 6.78
N MET A 142 -4.53 2.16 7.53
CA MET A 142 -3.54 2.16 8.61
C MET A 142 -2.13 2.47 8.09
N ILE A 143 -1.74 1.87 6.95
CA ILE A 143 -0.47 2.18 6.29
C ILE A 143 -0.44 3.64 5.83
N GLY A 144 -1.55 4.16 5.29
CA GLY A 144 -1.66 5.56 4.89
C GLY A 144 -1.41 6.53 6.07
N VAL A 145 -1.99 6.25 7.24
CA VAL A 145 -1.74 7.02 8.47
C VAL A 145 -0.27 6.94 8.87
N THR A 146 0.34 5.75 8.82
CA THR A 146 1.76 5.55 9.13
C THR A 146 2.66 6.37 8.21
N LEU A 147 2.41 6.36 6.90
CA LEU A 147 3.17 7.14 5.93
C LEU A 147 3.06 8.64 6.20
N ILE A 148 1.89 9.13 6.61
CA ILE A 148 1.72 10.54 6.99
C ILE A 148 2.57 10.86 8.23
N MET A 149 2.56 10.00 9.25
CA MET A 149 3.37 10.18 10.46
C MET A 149 4.87 10.18 10.14
N GLU A 150 5.33 9.22 9.32
CA GLU A 150 6.72 9.18 8.85
C GLU A 150 7.08 10.42 8.02
N GLY A 151 6.12 10.94 7.24
CA GLY A 151 6.29 12.15 6.45
C GLY A 151 6.50 13.41 7.32
N PHE A 152 5.96 13.43 8.54
CA PHE A 152 6.20 14.45 9.54
C PHE A 152 7.47 14.19 10.39
N GLY A 153 8.32 13.24 10.00
CA GLY A 153 9.55 12.90 10.72
C GLY A 153 9.33 12.08 12.00
N ARG A 154 8.13 11.53 12.21
CA ARG A 154 7.86 10.65 13.36
C ARG A 154 8.11 9.21 12.96
N GLU A 155 9.06 8.55 13.59
CA GLU A 155 9.29 7.13 13.40
C GLU A 155 8.14 6.30 13.98
N VAL A 156 7.54 5.46 13.16
CA VAL A 156 6.51 4.51 13.57
C VAL A 156 7.10 3.11 13.53
N GLU A 157 7.04 2.42 14.66
CA GLU A 157 7.50 1.03 14.74
C GLU A 157 6.59 0.12 13.89
N LYS A 158 7.05 -0.23 12.70
CA LYS A 158 6.31 -1.07 11.74
C LYS A 158 5.94 -2.45 12.30
N MET A 159 6.64 -2.90 13.35
CA MET A 159 6.37 -4.17 14.00
C MET A 159 4.92 -4.24 14.57
N PHE A 160 4.43 -3.17 15.19
CA PHE A 160 3.05 -3.12 15.70
C PHE A 160 2.01 -3.27 14.57
N ILE A 161 2.30 -2.68 13.41
CA ILE A 161 1.43 -2.79 12.24
C ILE A 161 1.39 -4.24 11.76
N TYR A 162 2.53 -4.87 11.58
CA TYR A 162 2.60 -6.26 11.12
C TYR A 162 1.93 -7.25 12.09
N VAL A 163 2.11 -7.05 13.40
CA VAL A 163 1.44 -7.88 14.43
C VAL A 163 -0.07 -7.69 14.38
N SER A 164 -0.55 -6.45 14.27
CA SER A 164 -1.99 -6.14 14.17
C SER A 164 -2.61 -6.75 12.91
N VAL A 165 -1.92 -6.65 11.76
CA VAL A 165 -2.33 -7.25 10.48
C VAL A 165 -2.41 -8.78 10.61
N ALA A 166 -1.36 -9.41 11.15
CA ALA A 166 -1.31 -10.86 11.32
C ALA A 166 -2.42 -11.35 12.26
N PHE A 167 -2.63 -10.67 13.39
CA PHE A 167 -3.70 -10.99 14.34
C PHE A 167 -5.09 -10.89 13.68
N SER A 168 -5.39 -9.78 13.03
CA SER A 168 -6.68 -9.57 12.37
C SER A 168 -6.92 -10.59 11.25
N PHE A 169 -5.88 -10.93 10.49
CA PHE A 169 -5.97 -11.95 9.45
C PHE A 169 -6.28 -13.34 10.02
N ILE A 170 -5.63 -13.73 11.13
CA ILE A 170 -5.90 -14.99 11.82
C ILE A 170 -7.34 -15.03 12.32
N VAL A 171 -7.80 -13.94 12.96
CA VAL A 171 -9.19 -13.84 13.46
C VAL A 171 -10.19 -13.99 12.30
N GLU A 172 -9.94 -13.34 11.15
CA GLU A 172 -10.83 -13.43 10.00
C GLU A 172 -10.84 -14.84 9.37
N LEU A 173 -9.69 -15.51 9.30
CA LEU A 173 -9.64 -16.90 8.85
C LEU A 173 -10.45 -17.84 9.77
N LEU A 174 -10.40 -17.63 11.08
CA LEU A 174 -11.22 -18.36 12.04
C LEU A 174 -12.71 -18.08 11.82
N ASN A 175 -13.09 -16.82 11.65
CA ASN A 175 -14.46 -16.39 11.39
C ASN A 175 -15.03 -17.04 10.12
N ILE A 176 -14.27 -17.03 9.02
CA ILE A 176 -14.63 -17.72 7.78
C ILE A 176 -14.85 -19.21 8.02
N ARG A 177 -14.00 -19.85 8.83
CA ARG A 177 -14.08 -21.27 9.13
C ARG A 177 -15.33 -21.61 9.96
N PHE A 178 -15.68 -20.78 10.95
CA PHE A 178 -16.90 -20.90 11.74
C PHE A 178 -18.16 -20.73 10.90
N ARG A 179 -18.21 -19.70 10.04
CA ARG A 179 -19.37 -19.48 9.14
C ARG A 179 -19.60 -20.63 8.18
N LYS A 180 -18.53 -21.28 7.69
CA LYS A 180 -18.64 -22.47 6.84
C LYS A 180 -19.23 -23.67 7.57
N LYS A 181 -18.89 -23.86 8.84
CA LYS A 181 -19.41 -24.98 9.66
C LYS A 181 -20.91 -24.83 9.91
N ASN A 182 -21.37 -23.61 10.23
CA ASN A 182 -22.78 -23.34 10.52
C ASN A 182 -23.68 -23.36 9.27
N LYS A 183 -23.13 -23.28 8.07
CA LYS A 183 -23.89 -23.34 6.81
C LYS A 183 -24.12 -24.79 6.34
N ASN A 184 -23.43 -25.75 6.93
CA ASN A 184 -23.51 -27.16 6.63
C ASN A 184 -24.30 -27.96 7.72
N GLN A 185 -24.87 -27.29 8.70
CA GLN A 185 -25.88 -27.78 9.64
C GLN A 185 -27.25 -27.18 9.29
#